data_0e9257ca7d4f341a1872f0d4465407d9
#
_entry.id   0e9257ca7d4f341a1872f0d4465407d9
#
_cell.length_a   1.000
_cell.length_b   1.000
_cell.length_c   1.000
_cell.angle_alpha   90.00
_cell.angle_beta   90.00
_cell.angle_gamma   90.00
#
_symmetry.space_group_name_H-M   'P 1'
#
loop_
_entity.id
_entity.type
_entity.pdbx_description
1 polymer ?
#
loop_
_entity_poly.entity_id
_entity_poly.type
_entity_poly.pdbx_seq_one_letter_code
_entity_poly.pdbx_strand_id
1 'polypeptide(L)'
;MPQANPLREALESGRFCYVVELVASRLTRESRLLEVASQLARVPGVVAGSITSYAGGAIGHDPIRVGTAARARGLAPNIHITCVNRDAAAAQHALEDLNALGIENVLALTGDYPKTNDKNVPAPVFDLDSVQLVHMMDELRQRGMGFWIAVAVSPFKYTEADCRYQYLKLEKKFAAGADYAITQLGYDVRKFRELQQYLAERGIRKPVLGNVYVLGAKAAEKMSKGEPPGCWVAPELVEKIREETQAADKGAAARLERAARMVAIVRGLGYAGAYIGGDHQADHVRWIIKRSEALAGRWEEFAEELAYAPKNGFYLGQSAAKPPAPRGALPRMLDAMGKAFDVRKAGPLRSGLAAASGWFDRHPAMAHGLERVEYALKHPMFGCEACGNCVLGHMEYVCPQTCPKHMRNGPCGGTSDGRCEVVDKTCIWVGVYERAAAASELGELKTYIPPPDRALTGTSSWINYFLDRDNRPGHEHALVTIQAANVQDKSETRNSKLETREETVRGATAGAERVERR
;
A
#
# COMPACT_ATOMS: atom_id res chain seq x y z
N MET A 1 13.55 -27.94 -6.80
CA MET A 1 14.30 -26.85 -6.13
C MET A 1 13.45 -25.59 -6.21
N PRO A 2 13.34 -24.78 -5.16
CA PRO A 2 12.69 -23.48 -5.28
C PRO A 2 13.38 -22.69 -6.41
N GLN A 3 12.60 -22.07 -7.26
CA GLN A 3 13.13 -21.30 -8.37
C GLN A 3 13.86 -20.09 -7.81
N ALA A 4 15.08 -19.79 -8.28
CA ALA A 4 15.84 -18.62 -7.86
C ALA A 4 15.02 -17.33 -8.02
N ASN A 5 15.05 -16.44 -7.01
CA ASN A 5 14.40 -15.14 -7.06
C ASN A 5 15.46 -14.06 -7.34
N PRO A 6 15.66 -13.66 -8.62
CA PRO A 6 16.76 -12.75 -9.00
C PRO A 6 16.69 -11.38 -8.32
N LEU A 7 15.47 -10.91 -8.00
CA LEU A 7 15.27 -9.62 -7.31
C LEU A 7 15.74 -9.73 -5.85
N ARG A 8 15.32 -10.76 -5.15
CA ARG A 8 15.73 -11.02 -3.77
C ARG A 8 17.25 -11.20 -3.68
N GLU A 9 17.83 -12.05 -4.53
CA GLU A 9 19.28 -12.29 -4.57
C GLU A 9 20.08 -11.01 -4.82
N ALA A 10 19.61 -10.14 -5.74
CA ALA A 10 20.27 -8.87 -6.01
C ALA A 10 20.24 -7.94 -4.81
N LEU A 11 19.09 -7.81 -4.13
CA LEU A 11 18.92 -6.94 -2.97
C LEU A 11 19.67 -7.47 -1.74
N GLU A 12 19.63 -8.77 -1.47
CA GLU A 12 20.35 -9.40 -0.35
C GLU A 12 21.88 -9.36 -0.53
N SER A 13 22.37 -9.46 -1.78
CA SER A 13 23.80 -9.34 -2.09
C SER A 13 24.30 -7.90 -2.16
N GLY A 14 23.44 -6.90 -2.05
CA GLY A 14 23.80 -5.48 -2.19
C GLY A 14 24.14 -5.08 -3.64
N ARG A 15 23.83 -5.92 -4.62
CA ARG A 15 24.06 -5.62 -6.04
C ARG A 15 22.98 -4.66 -6.55
N PHE A 16 23.41 -3.50 -7.08
CA PHE A 16 22.49 -2.57 -7.72
C PHE A 16 21.75 -3.22 -8.89
N CYS A 17 20.42 -3.16 -8.89
CA CYS A 17 19.58 -3.86 -9.84
C CYS A 17 18.50 -2.96 -10.46
N TYR A 18 17.88 -3.45 -11.53
CA TYR A 18 16.82 -2.73 -12.22
C TYR A 18 15.53 -3.54 -12.20
N VAL A 19 14.44 -2.88 -11.82
CA VAL A 19 13.07 -3.39 -11.93
C VAL A 19 12.35 -2.50 -12.95
N VAL A 20 11.65 -3.09 -13.91
CA VAL A 20 10.97 -2.32 -14.96
C VAL A 20 9.46 -2.44 -14.80
N GLU A 21 8.78 -1.30 -14.82
CA GLU A 21 7.32 -1.26 -14.74
C GLU A 21 6.68 -1.79 -16.02
N LEU A 22 5.71 -2.68 -15.87
CA LEU A 22 4.86 -3.19 -16.94
C LEU A 22 3.40 -2.82 -16.63
N VAL A 23 2.92 -1.78 -17.31
CA VAL A 23 1.55 -1.30 -17.11
C VAL A 23 0.57 -2.23 -17.78
N ALA A 24 -0.14 -3.05 -17.00
CA ALA A 24 -1.14 -3.99 -17.45
C ALA A 24 -2.47 -3.31 -17.84
N SER A 25 -2.41 -2.26 -18.66
CA SER A 25 -3.56 -1.48 -19.11
C SER A 25 -4.38 -2.23 -20.15
N ARG A 26 -5.71 -2.09 -20.10
CA ARG A 26 -6.62 -2.57 -21.18
C ARG A 26 -6.36 -1.94 -22.55
N LEU A 27 -5.70 -0.78 -22.59
CA LEU A 27 -5.32 -0.10 -23.83
C LEU A 27 -4.14 -0.78 -24.51
N THR A 28 -3.38 -1.61 -23.80
CA THR A 28 -2.22 -2.36 -24.33
C THR A 28 -2.64 -3.80 -24.58
N ARG A 29 -2.42 -4.30 -25.79
CA ARG A 29 -2.62 -5.73 -26.07
C ARG A 29 -1.68 -6.56 -25.20
N GLU A 30 -2.20 -7.58 -24.54
CA GLU A 30 -1.41 -8.45 -23.68
C GLU A 30 -0.21 -9.10 -24.41
N SER A 31 -0.42 -9.54 -25.66
CA SER A 31 0.67 -10.08 -26.49
C SER A 31 1.85 -9.13 -26.61
N ARG A 32 1.58 -7.81 -26.77
CA ARG A 32 2.64 -6.79 -26.82
C ARG A 32 3.35 -6.64 -25.49
N LEU A 33 2.60 -6.65 -24.39
CA LEU A 33 3.17 -6.59 -23.03
C LEU A 33 4.11 -7.78 -22.77
N LEU A 34 3.69 -8.97 -23.17
CA LEU A 34 4.46 -10.19 -23.01
C LEU A 34 5.68 -10.27 -23.95
N GLU A 35 5.60 -9.67 -25.11
CA GLU A 35 6.78 -9.49 -26.00
C GLU A 35 7.82 -8.59 -25.32
N VAL A 36 7.39 -7.45 -24.77
CA VAL A 36 8.28 -6.56 -24.00
C VAL A 36 8.88 -7.29 -22.80
N ALA A 37 8.10 -8.08 -22.06
CA ALA A 37 8.62 -8.89 -20.96
C ALA A 37 9.72 -9.84 -21.41
N SER A 38 9.54 -10.54 -22.54
CA SER A 38 10.56 -11.43 -23.13
C SER A 38 11.84 -10.67 -23.53
N GLN A 39 11.71 -9.44 -24.04
CA GLN A 39 12.87 -8.62 -24.41
C GLN A 39 13.61 -8.11 -23.16
N LEU A 40 12.88 -7.65 -22.12
CA LEU A 40 13.43 -7.18 -20.86
C LEU A 40 14.18 -8.27 -20.10
N ALA A 41 13.70 -9.52 -20.14
CA ALA A 41 14.38 -10.67 -19.53
C ALA A 41 15.81 -10.88 -20.05
N ARG A 42 16.13 -10.31 -21.23
CA ARG A 42 17.46 -10.39 -21.87
C ARG A 42 18.31 -9.14 -21.64
N VAL A 43 17.79 -8.14 -20.92
CA VAL A 43 18.54 -6.93 -20.62
C VAL A 43 19.39 -7.17 -19.38
N PRO A 44 20.74 -7.03 -19.45
CA PRO A 44 21.61 -7.22 -18.30
C PRO A 44 21.23 -6.30 -17.14
N GLY A 45 21.19 -6.85 -15.92
CA GLY A 45 20.86 -6.10 -14.70
C GLY A 45 19.36 -5.91 -14.45
N VAL A 46 18.46 -6.19 -15.41
CA VAL A 46 17.01 -6.27 -15.16
C VAL A 46 16.72 -7.58 -14.43
N VAL A 47 16.19 -7.50 -13.23
CA VAL A 47 15.95 -8.66 -12.34
C VAL A 47 14.47 -8.97 -12.16
N ALA A 48 13.57 -8.01 -12.46
CA ALA A 48 12.13 -8.23 -12.37
C ALA A 48 11.35 -7.25 -13.26
N GLY A 49 10.14 -7.68 -13.65
CA GLY A 49 9.10 -6.82 -14.21
C GLY A 49 8.00 -6.57 -13.17
N SER A 50 7.70 -5.32 -12.91
CA SER A 50 6.68 -4.92 -11.93
C SER A 50 5.34 -4.75 -12.63
N ILE A 51 4.40 -5.66 -12.36
CA ILE A 51 3.11 -5.74 -13.05
C ILE A 51 2.09 -4.91 -12.29
N THR A 52 1.66 -3.81 -12.91
CA THR A 52 0.74 -2.88 -12.24
C THR A 52 -0.67 -3.46 -12.09
N SER A 53 -1.31 -3.10 -10.99
CA SER A 53 -2.74 -3.33 -10.75
C SER A 53 -3.41 -1.99 -10.48
N TYR A 54 -4.51 -1.71 -11.17
CA TYR A 54 -5.35 -0.54 -10.92
C TYR A 54 -4.62 0.81 -11.10
N ALA A 55 -3.66 0.89 -12.01
CA ALA A 55 -2.85 2.09 -12.22
C ALA A 55 -3.71 3.30 -12.61
N GLY A 56 -3.59 4.42 -11.89
CA GLY A 56 -4.34 5.65 -12.11
C GLY A 56 -5.85 5.49 -11.91
N GLY A 57 -6.30 4.55 -11.07
CA GLY A 57 -7.72 4.32 -10.78
C GLY A 57 -8.49 3.62 -11.92
N ALA A 58 -7.80 2.96 -12.85
CA ALA A 58 -8.40 2.23 -13.97
C ALA A 58 -8.17 0.72 -13.87
N ILE A 59 -9.19 -0.08 -14.22
CA ILE A 59 -9.07 -1.53 -14.31
C ILE A 59 -8.20 -1.90 -15.51
N GLY A 60 -7.17 -2.72 -15.29
CA GLY A 60 -6.31 -3.29 -16.32
C GLY A 60 -6.56 -4.78 -16.57
N HIS A 61 -5.56 -5.44 -17.17
CA HIS A 61 -5.48 -6.89 -17.18
C HIS A 61 -5.19 -7.42 -15.77
N ASP A 62 -5.57 -8.65 -15.49
CA ASP A 62 -5.25 -9.31 -14.22
C ASP A 62 -3.73 -9.43 -14.03
N PRO A 63 -3.15 -8.81 -12.99
CA PRO A 63 -1.71 -8.79 -12.78
C PRO A 63 -1.13 -10.17 -12.46
N ILE A 64 -1.87 -11.06 -11.81
CA ILE A 64 -1.42 -12.43 -11.49
C ILE A 64 -1.26 -13.23 -12.78
N ARG A 65 -2.27 -13.19 -13.64
CA ARG A 65 -2.23 -13.86 -14.95
C ARG A 65 -1.11 -13.32 -15.85
N VAL A 66 -1.00 -11.98 -15.96
CA VAL A 66 0.07 -11.35 -16.76
C VAL A 66 1.44 -11.67 -16.18
N GLY A 67 1.61 -11.62 -14.87
CA GLY A 67 2.86 -11.94 -14.19
C GLY A 67 3.30 -13.40 -14.39
N THR A 68 2.35 -14.34 -14.28
CA THR A 68 2.59 -15.76 -14.58
C THR A 68 3.07 -15.96 -16.02
N ALA A 69 2.43 -15.29 -16.97
CA ALA A 69 2.81 -15.34 -18.38
C ALA A 69 4.16 -14.65 -18.67
N ALA A 70 4.51 -13.58 -17.96
CA ALA A 70 5.82 -12.91 -18.04
C ALA A 70 6.93 -13.82 -17.49
N ARG A 71 6.69 -14.51 -16.36
CA ARG A 71 7.62 -15.48 -15.78
C ARG A 71 7.93 -16.63 -16.76
N ALA A 72 6.92 -17.14 -17.45
CA ALA A 72 7.10 -18.16 -18.48
C ALA A 72 7.98 -17.68 -19.64
N ARG A 73 8.21 -16.36 -19.77
CA ARG A 73 9.12 -15.74 -20.75
C ARG A 73 10.48 -15.34 -20.16
N GLY A 74 10.77 -15.75 -18.92
CA GLY A 74 12.05 -15.55 -18.25
C GLY A 74 12.17 -14.26 -17.45
N LEU A 75 11.11 -13.44 -17.34
CA LEU A 75 11.11 -12.23 -16.51
C LEU A 75 10.42 -12.49 -15.17
N ALA A 76 11.17 -12.45 -14.07
CA ALA A 76 10.60 -12.62 -12.73
C ALA A 76 9.56 -11.50 -12.46
N PRO A 77 8.31 -11.85 -12.09
CA PRO A 77 7.29 -10.83 -11.82
C PRO A 77 7.42 -10.27 -10.40
N ASN A 78 7.12 -8.98 -10.24
CA ASN A 78 6.79 -8.32 -8.99
C ASN A 78 5.33 -7.85 -9.11
N ILE A 79 4.41 -8.51 -8.40
CA ILE A 79 2.98 -8.32 -8.60
C ILE A 79 2.45 -7.23 -7.69
N HIS A 80 1.72 -6.25 -8.25
CA HIS A 80 1.00 -5.26 -7.45
C HIS A 80 -0.29 -5.86 -6.91
N ILE A 81 -0.44 -5.88 -5.60
CA ILE A 81 -1.71 -6.18 -4.91
C ILE A 81 -2.22 -4.89 -4.26
N THR A 82 -3.45 -4.53 -4.61
CA THR A 82 -4.09 -3.28 -4.15
C THR A 82 -5.31 -3.57 -3.28
N CYS A 83 -5.52 -2.72 -2.26
CA CYS A 83 -6.67 -2.82 -1.35
C CYS A 83 -7.94 -2.18 -1.92
N VAL A 84 -7.83 -1.39 -3.00
CA VAL A 84 -8.94 -0.58 -3.54
C VAL A 84 -10.14 -1.41 -3.98
N ASN A 85 -9.93 -2.59 -4.55
CA ASN A 85 -10.95 -3.43 -5.18
C ASN A 85 -11.06 -4.83 -4.55
N ARG A 86 -10.51 -5.02 -3.36
CA ARG A 86 -10.51 -6.29 -2.63
C ARG A 86 -10.88 -6.06 -1.18
N ASP A 87 -11.75 -6.91 -0.65
CA ASP A 87 -11.88 -7.10 0.78
C ASP A 87 -10.72 -7.95 1.34
N ALA A 88 -10.67 -8.13 2.64
CA ALA A 88 -9.60 -8.88 3.29
C ALA A 88 -9.54 -10.34 2.79
N ALA A 89 -10.70 -10.98 2.57
CA ALA A 89 -10.77 -12.36 2.10
C ALA A 89 -10.28 -12.49 0.66
N ALA A 90 -10.70 -11.60 -0.24
CA ALA A 90 -10.24 -11.58 -1.63
C ALA A 90 -8.73 -11.24 -1.74
N ALA A 91 -8.21 -10.40 -0.84
CA ALA A 91 -6.77 -10.12 -0.77
C ALA A 91 -6.00 -11.37 -0.33
N GLN A 92 -6.47 -12.09 0.68
CA GLN A 92 -5.86 -13.34 1.14
C GLN A 92 -5.87 -14.41 0.03
N HIS A 93 -7.00 -14.64 -0.64
CA HIS A 93 -7.08 -15.60 -1.75
C HIS A 93 -6.10 -15.27 -2.88
N ALA A 94 -5.98 -13.98 -3.25
CA ALA A 94 -5.02 -13.56 -4.26
C ALA A 94 -3.56 -13.87 -3.85
N LEU A 95 -3.24 -13.75 -2.56
CA LEU A 95 -1.93 -14.09 -2.02
C LEU A 95 -1.71 -15.62 -2.01
N GLU A 96 -2.72 -16.40 -1.65
CA GLU A 96 -2.70 -17.88 -1.71
C GLU A 96 -2.48 -18.36 -3.14
N ASP A 97 -3.15 -17.75 -4.13
CA ASP A 97 -2.95 -18.03 -5.56
C ASP A 97 -1.51 -17.72 -6.00
N LEU A 98 -0.95 -16.59 -5.59
CA LEU A 98 0.45 -16.24 -5.87
C LEU A 98 1.42 -17.25 -5.29
N ASN A 99 1.21 -17.67 -4.04
CA ASN A 99 2.03 -18.70 -3.40
C ASN A 99 1.92 -20.05 -4.13
N ALA A 100 0.70 -20.48 -4.49
CA ALA A 100 0.48 -21.71 -5.26
C ALA A 100 1.16 -21.68 -6.64
N LEU A 101 1.23 -20.51 -7.26
CA LEU A 101 1.96 -20.27 -8.50
C LEU A 101 3.48 -20.14 -8.28
N GLY A 102 3.98 -20.10 -7.05
CA GLY A 102 5.39 -19.89 -6.72
C GLY A 102 5.88 -18.47 -7.09
N ILE A 103 5.02 -17.45 -7.01
CA ILE A 103 5.36 -16.05 -7.22
C ILE A 103 5.56 -15.41 -5.84
N GLU A 104 6.81 -15.03 -5.54
CA GLU A 104 7.19 -14.50 -4.23
C GLU A 104 7.12 -12.98 -4.14
N ASN A 105 7.50 -12.25 -5.22
CA ASN A 105 7.63 -10.80 -5.17
C ASN A 105 6.27 -10.11 -5.28
N VAL A 106 5.88 -9.39 -4.24
CA VAL A 106 4.59 -8.68 -4.17
C VAL A 106 4.80 -7.25 -3.70
N LEU A 107 4.26 -6.28 -4.44
CA LEU A 107 4.19 -4.89 -4.03
C LEU A 107 2.81 -4.59 -3.41
N ALA A 108 2.80 -4.41 -2.09
CA ALA A 108 1.60 -4.12 -1.30
C ALA A 108 1.21 -2.64 -1.38
N LEU A 109 0.06 -2.34 -1.96
CA LEU A 109 -0.42 -0.97 -2.21
C LEU A 109 -1.83 -0.76 -1.65
N THR A 110 -2.12 0.47 -1.20
CA THR A 110 -3.51 0.87 -0.93
C THR A 110 -4.31 0.97 -2.23
N GLY A 111 -3.71 1.50 -3.28
CA GLY A 111 -4.33 1.75 -4.58
C GLY A 111 -4.94 3.15 -4.71
N ASP A 112 -5.07 3.60 -5.96
CA ASP A 112 -5.67 4.88 -6.31
C ASP A 112 -7.19 4.80 -6.22
N TYR A 113 -7.85 5.91 -5.87
CA TYR A 113 -9.31 5.96 -5.85
C TYR A 113 -9.85 5.90 -7.29
N PRO A 114 -10.91 5.11 -7.57
CA PRO A 114 -11.49 5.01 -8.92
C PRO A 114 -11.99 6.36 -9.40
N LYS A 115 -11.80 6.66 -10.69
CA LYS A 115 -12.43 7.82 -11.31
C LYS A 115 -13.95 7.57 -11.40
N THR A 116 -14.73 8.43 -10.76
CA THR A 116 -16.17 8.24 -10.49
C THR A 116 -17.08 8.18 -11.72
N ASN A 117 -16.59 8.48 -12.92
CA ASN A 117 -17.38 8.56 -14.16
C ASN A 117 -17.48 7.25 -14.95
N ASP A 118 -16.81 6.18 -14.52
CA ASP A 118 -16.89 4.88 -15.19
C ASP A 118 -17.84 3.95 -14.41
N LYS A 119 -19.06 3.80 -14.91
CA LYS A 119 -20.10 2.92 -14.33
C LYS A 119 -19.70 1.43 -14.31
N ASN A 120 -18.66 1.06 -15.04
CA ASN A 120 -18.14 -0.32 -15.10
C ASN A 120 -17.05 -0.59 -14.06
N VAL A 121 -16.66 0.41 -13.28
CA VAL A 121 -15.68 0.24 -12.20
C VAL A 121 -16.43 -0.11 -10.92
N PRO A 122 -16.14 -1.24 -10.27
CA PRO A 122 -16.73 -1.58 -8.98
C PRO A 122 -16.48 -0.49 -7.94
N ALA A 123 -17.39 -0.32 -7.01
CA ALA A 123 -17.19 0.57 -5.87
C ALA A 123 -15.88 0.20 -5.13
N PRO A 124 -15.11 1.18 -4.66
CA PRO A 124 -13.90 0.92 -3.91
C PRO A 124 -14.24 0.27 -2.57
N VAL A 125 -13.43 -0.69 -2.14
CA VAL A 125 -13.65 -1.47 -0.93
C VAL A 125 -12.83 -0.92 0.24
N PHE A 126 -11.49 -0.84 0.07
CA PHE A 126 -10.55 -0.39 1.10
C PHE A 126 -10.77 -1.02 2.48
N ASP A 127 -10.94 -2.32 2.51
CA ASP A 127 -11.09 -3.09 3.75
C ASP A 127 -9.79 -3.12 4.55
N LEU A 128 -8.68 -3.11 3.83
CA LEU A 128 -7.32 -3.00 4.35
C LEU A 128 -6.65 -1.73 3.83
N ASP A 129 -5.68 -1.23 4.59
CA ASP A 129 -4.65 -0.33 4.05
C ASP A 129 -3.35 -1.12 3.76
N SER A 130 -2.37 -0.46 3.13
CA SER A 130 -1.13 -1.14 2.74
C SER A 130 -0.30 -1.65 3.91
N VAL A 131 -0.44 -1.11 5.12
CA VAL A 131 0.27 -1.62 6.32
C VAL A 131 -0.39 -2.92 6.79
N GLN A 132 -1.72 -2.94 6.81
CA GLN A 132 -2.51 -4.12 7.17
C GLN A 132 -2.35 -5.24 6.15
N LEU A 133 -2.25 -4.91 4.84
CA LEU A 133 -1.94 -5.89 3.80
C LEU A 133 -0.55 -6.52 4.00
N VAL A 134 0.47 -5.70 4.35
CA VAL A 134 1.82 -6.22 4.69
C VAL A 134 1.76 -7.14 5.90
N HIS A 135 1.02 -6.76 6.94
CA HIS A 135 0.86 -7.59 8.14
C HIS A 135 0.21 -8.95 7.80
N MET A 136 -0.87 -8.96 7.00
CA MET A 136 -1.49 -10.19 6.50
C MET A 136 -0.48 -11.06 5.73
N MET A 137 0.34 -10.47 4.87
CA MET A 137 1.38 -11.21 4.13
C MET A 137 2.43 -11.80 5.05
N ASP A 138 2.81 -11.08 6.12
CA ASP A 138 3.75 -11.59 7.13
C ASP A 138 3.15 -12.75 7.93
N GLU A 139 1.87 -12.67 8.33
CA GLU A 139 1.15 -13.79 8.96
C GLU A 139 1.13 -15.04 8.06
N LEU A 140 0.87 -14.86 6.76
CA LEU A 140 0.91 -15.94 5.78
C LEU A 140 2.33 -16.51 5.61
N ARG A 141 3.35 -15.64 5.64
CA ARG A 141 4.76 -16.04 5.61
C ARG A 141 5.15 -16.88 6.83
N GLN A 142 4.69 -16.51 8.02
CA GLN A 142 4.89 -17.31 9.25
C GLN A 142 4.21 -18.69 9.17
N ARG A 143 3.22 -18.86 8.30
CA ARG A 143 2.56 -20.14 7.98
C ARG A 143 3.24 -20.92 6.84
N GLY A 144 4.40 -20.46 6.36
CA GLY A 144 5.23 -21.16 5.37
C GLY A 144 5.03 -20.70 3.93
N MET A 145 4.26 -19.63 3.66
CA MET A 145 4.18 -19.08 2.30
C MET A 145 5.42 -18.23 1.99
N GLY A 146 5.91 -18.31 0.73
CA GLY A 146 7.12 -17.62 0.31
C GLY A 146 6.82 -16.23 -0.26
N PHE A 147 6.85 -15.16 0.57
CA PHE A 147 6.69 -13.79 0.09
C PHE A 147 7.95 -12.95 0.31
N TRP A 148 8.29 -12.14 -0.71
CA TRP A 148 9.27 -11.06 -0.66
C TRP A 148 8.51 -9.74 -0.86
N ILE A 149 8.30 -9.00 0.24
CA ILE A 149 7.27 -7.97 0.36
C ILE A 149 7.84 -6.60 0.07
N ALA A 150 7.40 -5.98 -1.02
CA ALA A 150 7.67 -4.60 -1.37
C ALA A 150 6.59 -3.65 -0.83
N VAL A 151 6.98 -2.43 -0.52
CA VAL A 151 6.07 -1.34 -0.18
C VAL A 151 6.44 -0.05 -0.89
N ALA A 152 5.47 0.84 -1.09
CA ALA A 152 5.73 2.16 -1.63
C ALA A 152 6.00 3.18 -0.51
N VAL A 153 6.87 4.17 -0.81
CA VAL A 153 7.07 5.38 -0.01
C VAL A 153 7.04 6.61 -0.92
N SER A 154 6.41 7.70 -0.49
CA SER A 154 6.38 8.95 -1.25
C SER A 154 7.21 10.04 -0.55
N PRO A 155 8.49 10.21 -0.89
CA PRO A 155 9.32 11.26 -0.29
C PRO A 155 8.97 12.66 -0.81
N PHE A 156 8.33 12.76 -1.99
CA PHE A 156 8.02 14.02 -2.65
C PHE A 156 6.80 14.71 -2.04
N LYS A 157 6.89 15.02 -0.74
CA LYS A 157 5.91 15.75 0.05
C LYS A 157 6.54 17.02 0.60
N TYR A 158 5.85 18.13 0.47
CA TYR A 158 6.40 19.46 0.69
C TYR A 158 5.73 20.25 1.82
N THR A 159 4.83 19.60 2.57
CA THR A 159 4.39 20.05 3.90
C THR A 159 5.02 19.19 4.99
N GLU A 160 5.16 19.74 6.20
CA GLU A 160 5.78 19.01 7.32
C GLU A 160 4.98 17.74 7.66
N ALA A 161 3.66 17.88 7.80
CA ALA A 161 2.77 16.78 8.15
C ALA A 161 2.81 15.65 7.10
N ASP A 162 2.66 15.99 5.81
CA ASP A 162 2.69 14.98 4.75
C ASP A 162 4.07 14.27 4.69
N CYS A 163 5.18 15.03 4.75
CA CYS A 163 6.52 14.49 4.64
C CYS A 163 6.84 13.54 5.80
N ARG A 164 6.74 14.04 7.05
CA ARG A 164 7.07 13.25 8.24
C ARG A 164 6.17 12.03 8.38
N TYR A 165 4.87 12.16 8.06
CA TYR A 165 3.96 11.02 8.20
C TYR A 165 4.19 9.93 7.15
N GLN A 166 4.62 10.27 5.93
CA GLN A 166 5.01 9.25 4.94
C GLN A 166 6.20 8.42 5.44
N TYR A 167 7.16 9.05 6.11
CA TYR A 167 8.32 8.34 6.65
C TYR A 167 7.97 7.50 7.88
N LEU A 168 7.15 8.02 8.81
CA LEU A 168 6.62 7.23 9.93
C LEU A 168 5.81 6.02 9.42
N LYS A 169 5.02 6.19 8.36
CA LYS A 169 4.29 5.08 7.74
C LYS A 169 5.21 4.05 7.08
N LEU A 170 6.36 4.47 6.52
CA LEU A 170 7.36 3.54 6.01
C LEU A 170 7.95 2.69 7.15
N GLU A 171 8.26 3.31 8.30
CA GLU A 171 8.70 2.56 9.48
C GLU A 171 7.66 1.51 9.92
N LYS A 172 6.36 1.88 9.94
CA LYS A 172 5.27 0.93 10.23
C LYS A 172 5.21 -0.23 9.25
N LYS A 173 5.40 0.04 7.95
CA LYS A 173 5.42 -1.00 6.92
C LYS A 173 6.59 -1.97 7.12
N PHE A 174 7.78 -1.46 7.46
CA PHE A 174 8.93 -2.31 7.77
C PHE A 174 8.71 -3.11 9.06
N ALA A 175 8.14 -2.51 10.09
CA ALA A 175 7.77 -3.19 11.33
C ALA A 175 6.69 -4.27 11.10
N ALA A 176 5.77 -4.06 10.17
CA ALA A 176 4.74 -5.03 9.79
C ALA A 176 5.27 -6.20 8.93
N GLY A 177 6.54 -6.18 8.52
CA GLY A 177 7.15 -7.30 7.81
C GLY A 177 7.63 -7.03 6.39
N ALA A 178 7.57 -5.78 5.89
CA ALA A 178 8.09 -5.46 4.56
C ALA A 178 9.60 -5.69 4.44
N ASP A 179 10.05 -6.19 3.30
CA ASP A 179 11.44 -6.52 3.04
C ASP A 179 12.19 -5.37 2.38
N TYR A 180 11.56 -4.65 1.47
CA TYR A 180 12.14 -3.51 0.76
C TYR A 180 11.08 -2.46 0.39
N ALA A 181 11.54 -1.28 -0.03
CA ALA A 181 10.65 -0.22 -0.47
C ALA A 181 10.96 0.24 -1.89
N ILE A 182 9.96 0.83 -2.55
CA ILE A 182 10.09 1.52 -3.83
C ILE A 182 9.58 2.94 -3.62
N THR A 183 10.35 3.96 -4.06
CA THR A 183 9.86 5.33 -3.95
C THR A 183 8.76 5.62 -4.96
N GLN A 184 7.91 6.59 -4.68
CA GLN A 184 7.13 7.25 -5.72
C GLN A 184 8.07 7.94 -6.72
N LEU A 185 7.60 8.19 -7.94
CA LEU A 185 8.34 8.99 -8.91
C LEU A 185 8.41 10.47 -8.48
N GLY A 186 9.50 11.12 -8.83
CA GLY A 186 9.68 12.54 -8.58
C GLY A 186 11.00 13.05 -9.15
N TYR A 187 11.13 14.37 -9.23
CA TYR A 187 12.27 15.04 -9.88
C TYR A 187 12.97 16.02 -8.93
N ASP A 188 12.96 15.74 -7.64
CA ASP A 188 13.70 16.48 -6.63
C ASP A 188 14.74 15.59 -5.95
N VAL A 189 15.96 15.67 -6.37
CA VAL A 189 17.10 14.88 -5.86
C VAL A 189 17.30 15.10 -4.35
N ARG A 190 16.96 16.29 -3.84
CA ARG A 190 17.06 16.57 -2.39
C ARG A 190 16.12 15.68 -1.58
N LYS A 191 14.95 15.33 -2.11
CA LYS A 191 14.00 14.41 -1.47
C LYS A 191 14.48 12.95 -1.51
N PHE A 192 15.16 12.53 -2.57
CA PHE A 192 15.84 11.23 -2.56
C PHE A 192 16.94 11.17 -1.51
N ARG A 193 17.78 12.22 -1.42
CA ARG A 193 18.84 12.32 -0.39
C ARG A 193 18.24 12.33 1.02
N GLU A 194 17.19 13.11 1.25
CA GLU A 194 16.47 13.22 2.54
C GLU A 194 15.97 11.86 3.02
N LEU A 195 15.37 11.05 2.14
CA LEU A 195 14.89 9.71 2.52
C LEU A 195 16.05 8.81 2.96
N GLN A 196 17.17 8.78 2.24
CA GLN A 196 18.34 7.97 2.63
C GLN A 196 18.95 8.42 3.96
N GLN A 197 19.05 9.73 4.17
CA GLN A 197 19.50 10.29 5.45
C GLN A 197 18.55 9.91 6.60
N TYR A 198 17.25 10.03 6.39
CA TYR A 198 16.23 9.63 7.37
C TYR A 198 16.36 8.16 7.79
N LEU A 199 16.55 7.27 6.83
CA LEU A 199 16.71 5.84 7.10
C LEU A 199 18.02 5.56 7.84
N ALA A 200 19.12 6.18 7.43
CA ALA A 200 20.43 6.03 8.07
C ALA A 200 20.42 6.51 9.53
N GLU A 201 19.84 7.69 9.80
CA GLU A 201 19.71 8.25 11.17
C GLU A 201 18.92 7.34 12.11
N ARG A 202 18.02 6.51 11.60
CA ARG A 202 17.21 5.54 12.35
C ARG A 202 17.76 4.13 12.36
N GLY A 203 18.92 3.91 11.73
CA GLY A 203 19.53 2.58 11.63
C GLY A 203 18.73 1.58 10.80
N ILE A 204 17.83 2.06 9.92
CA ILE A 204 17.01 1.22 9.05
C ILE A 204 17.84 0.84 7.82
N ARG A 205 18.18 -0.45 7.70
CA ARG A 205 19.02 -0.99 6.62
C ARG A 205 18.23 -1.77 5.55
N LYS A 206 16.93 -1.53 5.46
CA LYS A 206 16.09 -2.17 4.44
C LYS A 206 16.39 -1.58 3.05
N PRO A 207 16.51 -2.41 1.99
CA PRO A 207 16.75 -1.92 0.63
C PRO A 207 15.64 -0.96 0.16
N VAL A 208 16.04 0.07 -0.59
CA VAL A 208 15.09 0.97 -1.25
C VAL A 208 15.45 1.10 -2.73
N LEU A 209 14.47 0.94 -3.61
CA LEU A 209 14.60 1.23 -5.05
C LEU A 209 14.15 2.66 -5.32
N GLY A 210 14.96 3.43 -6.05
CA GLY A 210 14.58 4.75 -6.53
C GLY A 210 13.73 4.65 -7.78
N ASN A 211 12.54 5.26 -7.78
CA ASN A 211 11.69 5.28 -8.97
C ASN A 211 12.17 6.34 -9.95
N VAL A 212 12.49 5.91 -11.15
CA VAL A 212 12.94 6.74 -12.28
C VAL A 212 11.93 6.60 -13.40
N TYR A 213 11.17 7.66 -13.64
CA TYR A 213 10.13 7.66 -14.68
C TYR A 213 10.62 8.39 -15.93
N VAL A 214 10.55 7.74 -17.09
CA VAL A 214 10.90 8.31 -18.40
C VAL A 214 9.80 9.28 -18.82
N LEU A 215 9.97 10.55 -18.46
CA LEU A 215 8.92 11.58 -18.51
C LEU A 215 8.77 12.18 -19.90
N GLY A 216 7.67 11.87 -20.57
CA GLY A 216 7.27 12.53 -21.81
C GLY A 216 6.33 13.72 -21.55
N ALA A 217 6.17 14.60 -22.54
CA ALA A 217 5.43 15.87 -22.41
C ALA A 217 3.99 15.70 -21.91
N LYS A 218 3.22 14.76 -22.46
CA LYS A 218 1.83 14.50 -22.04
C LYS A 218 1.73 14.04 -20.58
N ALA A 219 2.69 13.23 -20.12
CA ALA A 219 2.74 12.79 -18.73
C ALA A 219 3.14 13.95 -17.81
N ALA A 220 4.12 14.76 -18.21
CA ALA A 220 4.55 15.94 -17.47
C ALA A 220 3.39 16.93 -17.24
N GLU A 221 2.61 17.24 -18.29
CA GLU A 221 1.43 18.10 -18.18
C GLU A 221 0.32 17.55 -17.26
N LYS A 222 0.09 16.24 -17.26
CA LYS A 222 -0.85 15.61 -16.33
C LYS A 222 -0.35 15.65 -14.90
N MET A 223 0.90 15.27 -14.70
CA MET A 223 1.52 15.22 -13.37
C MET A 223 1.69 16.61 -12.75
N SER A 224 1.88 17.67 -13.55
CA SER A 224 1.89 19.05 -13.03
C SER A 224 0.54 19.48 -12.45
N LYS A 225 -0.55 18.80 -12.86
CA LYS A 225 -1.91 18.97 -12.34
C LYS A 225 -2.27 17.98 -11.23
N GLY A 226 -1.29 17.16 -10.77
CA GLY A 226 -1.50 16.12 -9.75
C GLY A 226 -2.20 14.86 -10.27
N GLU A 227 -2.09 14.55 -11.56
CA GLU A 227 -2.64 13.32 -12.16
C GLU A 227 -1.51 12.38 -12.66
N PRO A 228 -1.38 11.15 -12.16
CA PRO A 228 -2.18 10.51 -11.10
C PRO A 228 -1.89 11.09 -9.70
N PRO A 229 -2.77 10.88 -8.72
CA PRO A 229 -2.57 11.38 -7.35
C PRO A 229 -1.22 10.97 -6.76
N GLY A 230 -0.59 11.88 -6.03
CA GLY A 230 0.73 11.66 -5.42
C GLY A 230 1.92 11.85 -6.35
N CYS A 231 1.69 12.06 -7.65
CA CYS A 231 2.71 12.44 -8.62
C CYS A 231 2.65 13.95 -8.87
N TRP A 232 3.80 14.60 -8.79
CA TRP A 232 3.89 16.04 -9.07
C TRP A 232 5.13 16.35 -9.89
N VAL A 233 4.99 17.24 -10.86
CA VAL A 233 6.06 17.72 -11.75
C VAL A 233 6.03 19.24 -11.72
N ALA A 234 7.18 19.85 -11.47
CA ALA A 234 7.31 21.30 -11.41
C ALA A 234 7.00 21.95 -12.78
N PRO A 235 6.34 23.12 -12.80
CA PRO A 235 6.05 23.86 -14.02
C PRO A 235 7.30 24.15 -14.87
N GLU A 236 8.42 24.41 -14.21
CA GLU A 236 9.71 24.66 -14.86
C GLU A 236 10.22 23.43 -15.65
N LEU A 237 10.01 22.23 -15.10
CA LEU A 237 10.34 20.98 -15.81
C LEU A 237 9.37 20.70 -16.96
N VAL A 238 8.09 21.04 -16.82
CA VAL A 238 7.11 20.92 -17.91
C VAL A 238 7.53 21.80 -19.09
N GLU A 239 7.92 23.06 -18.81
CA GLU A 239 8.36 23.99 -19.87
C GLU A 239 9.63 23.50 -20.57
N LYS A 240 10.63 23.08 -19.80
CA LYS A 240 11.86 22.47 -20.36
C LYS A 240 11.54 21.27 -21.27
N ILE A 241 10.63 20.38 -20.86
CA ILE A 241 10.22 19.23 -21.68
C ILE A 241 9.49 19.70 -22.95
N ARG A 242 8.68 20.77 -22.87
CA ARG A 242 8.00 21.35 -24.03
C ARG A 242 9.01 21.90 -25.06
N GLU A 243 10.03 22.58 -24.58
CA GLU A 243 11.16 23.04 -25.45
C GLU A 243 11.88 21.85 -26.10
N GLU A 244 12.19 20.81 -25.32
CA GLU A 244 12.83 19.59 -25.83
C GLU A 244 12.01 18.92 -26.96
N THR A 245 10.67 19.01 -26.92
CA THR A 245 9.83 18.43 -27.99
C THR A 245 9.94 19.14 -29.32
N GLN A 246 10.59 20.32 -29.41
CA GLN A 246 10.86 21.03 -30.67
C GLN A 246 11.98 20.36 -31.49
N ALA A 247 12.79 19.48 -30.85
CA ALA A 247 13.80 18.71 -31.56
C ALA A 247 13.19 17.72 -32.56
N ALA A 248 13.96 17.32 -33.57
CA ALA A 248 13.51 16.40 -34.62
C ALA A 248 13.00 15.04 -34.08
N ASP A 249 13.58 14.58 -32.98
CA ASP A 249 13.20 13.34 -32.27
C ASP A 249 12.05 13.53 -31.25
N LYS A 250 11.45 14.72 -31.22
CA LYS A 250 10.36 15.08 -30.27
C LYS A 250 10.78 14.88 -28.81
N GLY A 251 12.03 15.18 -28.49
CA GLY A 251 12.60 15.09 -27.14
C GLY A 251 12.89 13.66 -26.66
N ALA A 252 12.99 12.68 -27.58
CA ALA A 252 13.25 11.30 -27.21
C ALA A 252 14.62 11.13 -26.53
N ALA A 253 15.69 11.69 -27.12
CA ALA A 253 17.02 11.64 -26.54
C ALA A 253 17.10 12.35 -25.18
N ALA A 254 16.48 13.52 -25.05
CA ALA A 254 16.49 14.31 -23.81
C ALA A 254 15.83 13.57 -22.65
N ARG A 255 14.66 12.95 -22.86
CA ARG A 255 13.98 12.20 -21.80
C ARG A 255 14.73 10.93 -21.39
N LEU A 256 15.39 10.24 -22.33
CA LEU A 256 16.22 9.07 -22.02
C LEU A 256 17.48 9.47 -21.24
N GLU A 257 18.17 10.55 -21.66
CA GLU A 257 19.34 11.09 -20.97
C GLU A 257 18.96 11.53 -19.53
N ARG A 258 17.82 12.21 -19.35
CA ARG A 258 17.31 12.59 -18.02
C ARG A 258 17.09 11.35 -17.14
N ALA A 259 16.48 10.29 -17.67
CA ALA A 259 16.28 9.05 -16.95
C ALA A 259 17.61 8.38 -16.58
N ALA A 260 18.60 8.37 -17.49
CA ALA A 260 19.93 7.82 -17.22
C ALA A 260 20.66 8.60 -16.12
N ARG A 261 20.58 9.93 -16.12
CA ARG A 261 21.12 10.79 -15.05
C ARG A 261 20.45 10.52 -13.72
N MET A 262 19.11 10.38 -13.71
CA MET A 262 18.36 10.01 -12.49
C MET A 262 18.79 8.63 -11.95
N VAL A 263 19.00 7.63 -12.81
CA VAL A 263 19.53 6.32 -12.37
C VAL A 263 20.92 6.46 -11.76
N ALA A 264 21.82 7.24 -12.38
CA ALA A 264 23.16 7.51 -11.85
C ALA A 264 23.09 8.18 -10.46
N ILE A 265 22.18 9.16 -10.30
CA ILE A 265 21.97 9.87 -9.03
C ILE A 265 21.44 8.93 -7.94
N VAL A 266 20.39 8.14 -8.20
CA VAL A 266 19.87 7.22 -7.16
C VAL A 266 20.90 6.17 -6.78
N ARG A 267 21.72 5.69 -7.72
CA ARG A 267 22.86 4.82 -7.43
C ARG A 267 23.89 5.51 -6.53
N GLY A 268 24.29 6.74 -6.87
CA GLY A 268 25.24 7.54 -6.09
C GLY A 268 24.76 7.89 -4.69
N LEU A 269 23.44 8.03 -4.50
CA LEU A 269 22.80 8.25 -3.21
C LEU A 269 22.66 6.97 -2.37
N GLY A 270 23.11 5.81 -2.84
CA GLY A 270 23.09 4.56 -2.07
C GLY A 270 21.76 3.79 -2.11
N TYR A 271 20.90 4.05 -3.09
CA TYR A 271 19.74 3.18 -3.32
C TYR A 271 20.18 1.79 -3.79
N ALA A 272 19.41 0.77 -3.45
CA ALA A 272 19.72 -0.62 -3.81
C ALA A 272 19.44 -0.95 -5.27
N GLY A 273 18.71 -0.10 -5.99
CA GLY A 273 18.41 -0.27 -7.41
C GLY A 273 17.54 0.86 -7.94
N ALA A 274 17.22 0.78 -9.22
CA ALA A 274 16.30 1.69 -9.89
C ALA A 274 15.03 0.94 -10.36
N TYR A 275 13.88 1.55 -10.07
CA TYR A 275 12.59 1.15 -10.62
C TYR A 275 12.29 2.05 -11.82
N ILE A 276 12.33 1.49 -13.05
CA ILE A 276 12.19 2.26 -14.29
C ILE A 276 10.76 2.14 -14.81
N GLY A 277 10.06 3.27 -14.89
CA GLY A 277 8.71 3.39 -15.43
C GLY A 277 8.60 4.37 -16.59
N GLY A 278 7.42 4.44 -17.21
CA GLY A 278 7.09 5.42 -18.25
C GLY A 278 7.60 5.11 -19.67
N ASP A 279 8.37 4.05 -19.83
CA ASP A 279 8.81 3.56 -21.15
C ASP A 279 8.74 2.03 -21.19
N HIS A 280 8.19 1.50 -22.27
CA HIS A 280 7.97 0.07 -22.46
C HIS A 280 8.78 -0.51 -23.63
N GLN A 281 9.91 0.12 -23.99
CA GLN A 281 10.81 -0.35 -25.03
C GLN A 281 12.10 -0.89 -24.40
N ALA A 282 12.38 -2.17 -24.58
CA ALA A 282 13.55 -2.82 -23.99
C ALA A 282 14.88 -2.20 -24.44
N ASP A 283 14.95 -1.68 -25.67
CA ASP A 283 16.13 -1.00 -26.18
C ASP A 283 16.37 0.35 -25.47
N HIS A 284 15.31 1.09 -25.15
CA HIS A 284 15.42 2.31 -24.35
C HIS A 284 15.90 1.99 -22.93
N VAL A 285 15.34 0.97 -22.30
CA VAL A 285 15.78 0.51 -20.96
C VAL A 285 17.25 0.10 -20.99
N ARG A 286 17.67 -0.69 -21.98
CA ARG A 286 19.07 -1.08 -22.17
C ARG A 286 19.99 0.15 -22.35
N TRP A 287 19.55 1.11 -23.12
CA TRP A 287 20.29 2.36 -23.34
C TRP A 287 20.42 3.17 -22.04
N ILE A 288 19.31 3.35 -21.29
CA ILE A 288 19.30 4.04 -20.00
C ILE A 288 20.30 3.39 -19.04
N ILE A 289 20.26 2.06 -18.90
CA ILE A 289 21.16 1.30 -18.04
C ILE A 289 22.62 1.57 -18.43
N LYS A 290 22.99 1.31 -19.68
CA LYS A 290 24.37 1.50 -20.17
C LYS A 290 24.84 2.94 -20.01
N ARG A 291 23.97 3.91 -20.29
CA ARG A 291 24.29 5.34 -20.15
C ARG A 291 24.47 5.73 -18.69
N SER A 292 23.61 5.25 -17.80
CA SER A 292 23.73 5.52 -16.36
C SER A 292 25.01 4.96 -15.74
N GLU A 293 25.47 3.81 -16.20
CA GLU A 293 26.76 3.23 -15.77
C GLU A 293 27.93 4.11 -16.17
N ALA A 294 27.90 4.67 -17.38
CA ALA A 294 28.93 5.62 -17.84
C ALA A 294 28.90 6.96 -17.06
N LEU A 295 27.75 7.30 -16.44
CA LEU A 295 27.57 8.53 -15.66
C LEU A 295 27.78 8.33 -14.16
N ALA A 296 27.90 7.10 -13.67
CA ALA A 296 27.88 6.78 -12.23
C ALA A 296 28.94 7.51 -11.41
N GLY A 297 30.16 7.70 -11.95
CA GLY A 297 31.24 8.43 -11.28
C GLY A 297 31.08 9.96 -11.28
N ARG A 298 30.08 10.48 -11.94
CA ARG A 298 29.84 11.92 -12.12
C ARG A 298 28.43 12.34 -11.75
N TRP A 299 27.72 11.53 -10.97
CA TRP A 299 26.30 11.75 -10.64
C TRP A 299 26.04 13.09 -9.93
N GLU A 300 26.99 13.57 -9.15
CA GLU A 300 26.88 14.84 -8.41
C GLU A 300 26.76 16.05 -9.35
N GLU A 301 27.38 15.99 -10.53
CA GLU A 301 27.33 17.07 -11.54
C GLU A 301 25.89 17.31 -12.04
N PHE A 302 25.01 16.30 -11.96
CA PHE A 302 23.64 16.36 -12.46
C PHE A 302 22.61 16.57 -11.35
N ALA A 303 23.02 16.45 -10.10
CA ALA A 303 22.12 16.46 -8.96
C ALA A 303 21.35 17.78 -8.83
N GLU A 304 22.03 18.91 -9.04
CA GLU A 304 21.40 20.24 -8.95
C GLU A 304 20.46 20.52 -10.13
N GLU A 305 20.73 19.96 -11.31
CA GLU A 305 19.86 20.10 -12.48
C GLU A 305 18.51 19.38 -12.33
N LEU A 306 18.41 18.44 -11.40
CA LEU A 306 17.24 17.60 -11.16
C LEU A 306 16.65 17.84 -9.75
N ALA A 307 16.74 19.06 -9.25
CA ALA A 307 16.24 19.49 -7.96
C ALA A 307 14.97 20.35 -8.08
N TYR A 308 13.98 19.87 -8.81
CA TYR A 308 12.71 20.55 -9.03
C TYR A 308 11.78 20.39 -7.82
N ALA A 309 11.42 21.49 -7.17
CA ALA A 309 10.53 21.52 -6.01
C ALA A 309 9.65 22.77 -5.99
N PRO A 310 8.52 22.73 -5.29
CA PRO A 310 7.73 23.94 -5.05
C PRO A 310 8.51 24.94 -4.20
N LYS A 311 8.25 26.23 -4.44
CA LYS A 311 8.80 27.32 -3.63
C LYS A 311 8.39 27.11 -2.16
N ASN A 312 9.36 27.26 -1.24
CA ASN A 312 9.15 27.05 0.19
C ASN A 312 8.74 25.61 0.58
N GLY A 313 9.06 24.59 -0.20
CA GLY A 313 8.86 23.21 0.16
C GLY A 313 9.56 22.83 1.46
N PHE A 314 8.90 22.02 2.27
CA PHE A 314 9.45 21.53 3.53
C PHE A 314 10.52 20.44 3.28
N TYR A 315 11.63 20.53 4.00
CA TYR A 315 12.68 19.51 4.06
C TYR A 315 13.07 19.23 5.50
N LEU A 316 13.30 17.95 5.83
CA LEU A 316 13.81 17.56 7.15
C LEU A 316 15.18 18.19 7.41
N GLY A 317 15.35 18.76 8.60
CA GLY A 317 16.64 19.35 9.02
C GLY A 317 16.99 20.71 8.40
N GLN A 318 16.28 21.14 7.34
CA GLN A 318 16.53 22.44 6.70
C GLN A 318 15.44 23.48 7.02
N SER A 319 14.21 23.02 7.19
CA SER A 319 13.11 23.90 7.55
C SER A 319 12.98 23.98 9.07
N ALA A 320 12.88 25.19 9.61
CA ALA A 320 12.48 25.36 11.01
C ALA A 320 11.11 24.69 11.21
N ALA A 321 11.02 23.76 12.16
CA ALA A 321 9.75 23.15 12.50
C ALA A 321 8.78 24.27 12.93
N LYS A 322 7.63 24.35 12.24
CA LYS A 322 6.59 25.27 12.66
C LYS A 322 6.11 24.84 14.06
N PRO A 323 6.05 25.75 15.04
CA PRO A 323 5.54 25.36 16.34
C PRO A 323 4.15 24.76 16.17
N PRO A 324 3.89 23.58 16.75
CA PRO A 324 2.60 22.91 16.60
C PRO A 324 1.49 23.81 17.13
N ALA A 325 0.35 23.82 16.44
CA ALA A 325 -0.82 24.53 16.93
C ALA A 325 -1.22 23.99 18.32
N PRO A 326 -1.67 24.82 19.24
CA PRO A 326 -2.02 24.37 20.58
C PRO A 326 -3.15 23.34 20.49
N ARG A 327 -3.01 22.23 21.22
CA ARG A 327 -4.00 21.16 21.27
C ARG A 327 -5.34 21.69 21.78
N GLY A 328 -6.43 21.42 21.08
CA GLY A 328 -7.77 21.87 21.44
C GLY A 328 -8.21 21.45 22.87
N ALA A 329 -9.20 22.13 23.44
CA ALA A 329 -9.67 21.84 24.79
C ALA A 329 -10.27 20.43 24.92
N LEU A 330 -11.06 19.98 23.93
CA LEU A 330 -11.72 18.67 23.95
C LEU A 330 -10.71 17.48 24.00
N PRO A 331 -9.69 17.37 23.13
CA PRO A 331 -8.67 16.33 23.25
C PRO A 331 -7.97 16.33 24.61
N ARG A 332 -7.62 17.51 25.16
CA ARG A 332 -7.01 17.62 26.50
C ARG A 332 -7.91 17.11 27.61
N MET A 333 -9.20 17.42 27.55
CA MET A 333 -10.20 16.96 28.51
C MET A 333 -10.35 15.43 28.44
N LEU A 334 -10.46 14.87 27.23
CA LEU A 334 -10.60 13.43 27.02
C LEU A 334 -9.36 12.65 27.49
N ASP A 335 -8.15 13.19 27.28
CA ASP A 335 -6.94 12.58 27.81
C ASP A 335 -6.87 12.64 29.33
N ALA A 336 -7.27 13.76 29.94
CA ALA A 336 -7.33 13.87 31.40
C ALA A 336 -8.31 12.85 31.98
N MET A 337 -9.47 12.67 31.33
CA MET A 337 -10.44 11.65 31.72
C MET A 337 -9.88 10.23 31.51
N GLY A 338 -9.22 9.95 30.39
CA GLY A 338 -8.58 8.65 30.11
C GLY A 338 -7.48 8.31 31.11
N LYS A 339 -6.73 9.30 31.60
CA LYS A 339 -5.72 9.14 32.66
C LYS A 339 -6.35 8.93 34.03
N ALA A 340 -7.44 9.64 34.33
CA ALA A 340 -8.17 9.51 35.60
C ALA A 340 -8.92 8.17 35.72
N PHE A 341 -9.49 7.71 34.63
CA PHE A 341 -10.26 6.48 34.53
C PHE A 341 -9.57 5.49 33.57
N ASP A 342 -8.38 4.99 33.95
CA ASP A 342 -7.62 4.08 33.08
C ASP A 342 -8.29 2.69 33.00
N VAL A 343 -9.32 2.62 32.14
CA VAL A 343 -10.09 1.39 31.87
C VAL A 343 -9.30 0.36 31.03
N ARG A 344 -8.09 0.70 30.58
CA ARG A 344 -7.20 -0.22 29.83
C ARG A 344 -6.55 -1.22 30.76
N LYS A 345 -6.31 -0.85 32.01
CA LYS A 345 -5.74 -1.74 33.02
C LYS A 345 -6.80 -2.61 33.65
N ALA A 346 -6.44 -3.86 33.93
CA ALA A 346 -7.27 -4.75 34.72
C ALA A 346 -7.54 -4.14 36.11
N GLY A 347 -8.79 -4.08 36.53
CA GLY A 347 -9.18 -3.50 37.79
C GLY A 347 -10.70 -3.54 37.99
N PRO A 348 -11.19 -3.20 39.20
CA PRO A 348 -12.61 -3.31 39.52
C PRO A 348 -13.50 -2.47 38.61
N LEU A 349 -13.03 -1.28 38.18
CA LEU A 349 -13.77 -0.45 37.23
C LEU A 349 -13.95 -1.14 35.89
N ARG A 350 -12.87 -1.69 35.29
CA ARG A 350 -12.96 -2.45 34.04
C ARG A 350 -13.87 -3.66 34.18
N SER A 351 -13.74 -4.42 35.27
CA SER A 351 -14.59 -5.59 35.51
C SER A 351 -16.07 -5.22 35.66
N GLY A 352 -16.38 -4.11 36.35
CA GLY A 352 -17.74 -3.60 36.44
C GLY A 352 -18.34 -3.17 35.11
N LEU A 353 -17.54 -2.47 34.27
CA LEU A 353 -17.94 -2.05 32.92
C LEU A 353 -18.08 -3.25 31.98
N ALA A 354 -17.23 -4.28 32.10
CA ALA A 354 -17.36 -5.51 31.33
C ALA A 354 -18.63 -6.29 31.74
N ALA A 355 -18.94 -6.36 33.02
CA ALA A 355 -20.18 -6.99 33.51
C ALA A 355 -21.43 -6.24 33.01
N ALA A 356 -21.43 -4.91 33.06
CA ALA A 356 -22.49 -4.06 32.51
C ALA A 356 -22.63 -4.27 30.99
N SER A 357 -21.52 -4.27 30.24
CA SER A 357 -21.50 -4.54 28.80
C SER A 357 -22.08 -5.93 28.49
N GLY A 358 -21.72 -6.96 29.25
CA GLY A 358 -22.28 -8.29 29.11
C GLY A 358 -23.80 -8.37 29.43
N TRP A 359 -24.28 -7.49 30.33
CA TRP A 359 -25.70 -7.37 30.54
C TRP A 359 -26.42 -6.72 29.35
N PHE A 360 -25.89 -5.59 28.83
CA PHE A 360 -26.44 -4.95 27.64
C PHE A 360 -26.46 -5.90 26.44
N ASP A 361 -25.39 -6.65 26.23
CA ASP A 361 -25.25 -7.59 25.12
C ASP A 361 -26.29 -8.69 25.11
N ARG A 362 -26.71 -9.18 26.31
CA ARG A 362 -27.80 -10.15 26.45
C ARG A 362 -29.18 -9.55 26.20
N HIS A 363 -29.30 -8.21 26.06
CA HIS A 363 -30.56 -7.52 25.84
C HIS A 363 -30.50 -6.69 24.55
N PRO A 364 -30.75 -7.26 23.36
CA PRO A 364 -30.50 -6.61 22.06
C PRO A 364 -31.13 -5.22 21.90
N ALA A 365 -32.35 -5.02 22.43
CA ALA A 365 -33.01 -3.71 22.39
C ALA A 365 -32.24 -2.64 23.19
N MET A 366 -31.68 -3.02 24.34
CA MET A 366 -30.88 -2.13 25.18
C MET A 366 -29.50 -1.85 24.54
N ALA A 367 -28.87 -2.88 23.98
CA ALA A 367 -27.60 -2.73 23.22
C ALA A 367 -27.75 -1.77 22.06
N HIS A 368 -28.83 -1.90 21.29
CA HIS A 368 -29.13 -0.99 20.18
C HIS A 368 -29.47 0.43 20.67
N GLY A 369 -30.17 0.55 21.80
CA GLY A 369 -30.41 1.85 22.43
C GLY A 369 -29.10 2.54 22.84
N LEU A 370 -28.15 1.79 23.43
CA LEU A 370 -26.83 2.30 23.81
C LEU A 370 -26.00 2.69 22.56
N GLU A 371 -26.05 1.88 21.51
CA GLU A 371 -25.38 2.22 20.22
C GLU A 371 -25.88 3.54 19.66
N ARG A 372 -27.21 3.77 19.65
CA ARG A 372 -27.79 5.04 19.20
C ARG A 372 -27.34 6.24 20.03
N VAL A 373 -27.27 6.08 21.35
CA VAL A 373 -26.75 7.13 22.24
C VAL A 373 -25.28 7.39 21.96
N GLU A 374 -24.48 6.34 21.83
CA GLU A 374 -23.06 6.42 21.46
C GLU A 374 -22.87 7.15 20.12
N TYR A 375 -23.64 6.77 19.09
CA TYR A 375 -23.60 7.38 17.78
C TYR A 375 -24.00 8.87 17.84
N ALA A 376 -25.09 9.21 18.52
CA ALA A 376 -25.55 10.58 18.67
C ALA A 376 -24.52 11.49 19.35
N LEU A 377 -23.71 10.95 20.24
CA LEU A 377 -22.61 11.68 20.90
C LEU A 377 -21.36 11.76 20.01
N LYS A 378 -20.97 10.65 19.39
CA LYS A 378 -19.70 10.58 18.65
C LYS A 378 -19.77 11.14 17.23
N HIS A 379 -20.93 11.04 16.58
CA HIS A 379 -21.06 11.51 15.19
C HIS A 379 -20.78 13.01 15.05
N PRO A 380 -21.43 13.94 15.80
CA PRO A 380 -21.18 15.37 15.66
C PRO A 380 -19.78 15.80 16.12
N MET A 381 -19.16 15.06 17.06
CA MET A 381 -17.85 15.42 17.59
C MET A 381 -16.67 14.88 16.76
N PHE A 382 -16.80 13.70 16.15
CA PHE A 382 -15.70 12.98 15.53
C PHE A 382 -16.00 12.45 14.13
N GLY A 383 -17.22 12.65 13.60
CA GLY A 383 -17.65 12.07 12.33
C GLY A 383 -17.75 10.54 12.42
N CYS A 384 -18.26 9.99 13.53
CA CYS A 384 -18.37 8.54 13.74
C CYS A 384 -19.32 7.91 12.72
N GLU A 385 -18.94 6.76 12.18
CA GLU A 385 -19.70 5.96 11.20
C GLU A 385 -20.15 4.60 11.79
N ALA A 386 -20.28 4.50 13.11
CA ALA A 386 -20.75 3.31 13.83
C ALA A 386 -20.07 1.99 13.40
N CYS A 387 -18.76 2.00 13.17
CA CYS A 387 -18.03 0.80 12.71
C CYS A 387 -17.84 -0.27 13.80
N GLY A 388 -18.21 -0.01 15.05
CA GLY A 388 -18.09 -0.93 16.18
C GLY A 388 -16.65 -1.17 16.70
N ASN A 389 -15.62 -0.64 16.01
CA ASN A 389 -14.19 -0.84 16.30
C ASN A 389 -13.51 0.51 16.57
N CYS A 390 -13.71 1.06 17.77
CA CYS A 390 -13.30 2.42 18.08
C CYS A 390 -11.81 2.54 18.38
N VAL A 391 -11.09 3.29 17.57
CA VAL A 391 -9.66 3.59 17.71
C VAL A 391 -9.35 5.07 17.91
N LEU A 392 -10.34 5.88 18.32
CA LEU A 392 -10.20 7.32 18.50
C LEU A 392 -9.03 7.72 19.40
N GLY A 393 -8.79 6.95 20.48
CA GLY A 393 -7.66 7.19 21.39
C GLY A 393 -6.28 6.98 20.77
N HIS A 394 -6.18 6.21 19.68
CA HIS A 394 -4.94 5.97 18.92
C HIS A 394 -4.81 6.87 17.70
N MET A 395 -5.82 7.68 17.44
CA MET A 395 -5.95 8.55 16.26
C MET A 395 -6.12 10.02 16.62
N GLU A 396 -5.64 10.43 17.78
CA GLU A 396 -5.77 11.82 18.28
C GLU A 396 -7.21 12.34 18.20
N TYR A 397 -8.17 11.47 18.51
CA TYR A 397 -9.62 11.76 18.41
C TYR A 397 -10.09 12.17 17.00
N VAL A 398 -9.44 11.66 15.96
CA VAL A 398 -9.90 11.78 14.57
C VAL A 398 -10.41 10.41 14.12
N CYS A 399 -11.66 10.31 13.69
CA CYS A 399 -12.23 9.05 13.25
C CYS A 399 -11.66 8.63 11.88
N PRO A 400 -11.03 7.44 11.74
CA PRO A 400 -10.47 6.99 10.46
C PRO A 400 -11.55 6.74 9.39
N GLN A 401 -12.80 6.50 9.78
CA GLN A 401 -13.91 6.31 8.85
C GLN A 401 -14.24 7.59 8.06
N THR A 402 -13.85 8.77 8.54
CA THR A 402 -13.98 10.02 7.78
C THR A 402 -12.98 10.12 6.62
N CYS A 403 -12.02 9.20 6.49
CA CYS A 403 -11.17 9.07 5.34
C CYS A 403 -11.89 8.29 4.23
N PRO A 404 -12.00 8.80 2.98
CA PRO A 404 -12.67 8.07 1.90
C PRO A 404 -12.04 6.71 1.54
N LYS A 405 -10.79 6.49 1.94
CA LYS A 405 -10.08 5.20 1.81
C LYS A 405 -9.99 4.42 3.13
N HIS A 406 -10.72 4.82 4.15
CA HIS A 406 -10.75 4.19 5.49
C HIS A 406 -9.36 3.87 6.08
N MET A 407 -8.36 4.73 5.77
CA MET A 407 -6.98 4.53 6.20
C MET A 407 -6.87 4.56 7.72
N ARG A 408 -6.15 3.60 8.31
CA ARG A 408 -5.94 3.48 9.76
C ARG A 408 -4.49 3.65 10.19
N ASN A 409 -3.53 3.51 9.26
CA ASN A 409 -2.10 3.47 9.58
C ASN A 409 -1.29 4.61 8.96
N GLY A 410 -1.90 5.72 8.66
CA GLY A 410 -1.24 6.89 8.07
C GLY A 410 -1.82 7.25 6.69
N PRO A 411 -1.43 8.40 6.13
CA PRO A 411 -1.97 8.90 4.88
C PRO A 411 -1.68 7.95 3.71
N CYS A 412 -2.54 7.99 2.69
CA CYS A 412 -2.23 7.39 1.39
C CYS A 412 -1.12 8.17 0.67
N GLY A 413 -0.57 7.60 -0.42
CA GLY A 413 0.46 8.27 -1.24
C GLY A 413 -0.04 9.49 -2.00
N GLY A 414 -1.36 9.63 -2.16
CA GLY A 414 -1.98 10.66 -3.00
C GLY A 414 -2.19 12.02 -2.34
N THR A 415 -1.94 12.17 -1.03
CA THR A 415 -2.01 13.49 -0.38
C THR A 415 -1.05 14.48 -1.05
N SER A 416 -1.47 15.72 -1.21
CA SER A 416 -0.63 16.82 -1.69
C SER A 416 -1.01 18.12 -0.96
N ASP A 417 -0.02 18.86 -0.48
CA ASP A 417 -0.18 20.11 0.25
C ASP A 417 -1.21 20.03 1.38
N GLY A 418 -1.21 18.92 2.10
CA GLY A 418 -2.15 18.66 3.18
C GLY A 418 -3.59 18.34 2.73
N ARG A 419 -3.85 18.21 1.42
CA ARG A 419 -5.19 17.98 0.85
C ARG A 419 -5.44 16.50 0.56
N CYS A 420 -6.70 16.08 0.68
CA CYS A 420 -7.12 14.74 0.32
C CYS A 420 -7.19 14.58 -1.22
N GLU A 421 -6.73 13.44 -1.75
CA GLU A 421 -6.78 13.15 -3.18
C GLU A 421 -8.18 12.82 -3.72
N VAL A 422 -9.11 12.46 -2.82
CA VAL A 422 -10.43 11.95 -3.20
C VAL A 422 -11.49 13.03 -3.14
N VAL A 423 -11.45 13.84 -2.09
CA VAL A 423 -12.42 14.90 -1.81
C VAL A 423 -11.71 16.20 -1.50
N ASP A 424 -12.35 17.33 -1.83
CA ASP A 424 -11.76 18.65 -1.62
C ASP A 424 -11.86 19.07 -0.14
N LYS A 425 -11.00 18.47 0.69
CA LYS A 425 -10.84 18.79 2.11
C LYS A 425 -9.40 18.57 2.57
N THR A 426 -9.05 19.13 3.73
CA THR A 426 -7.80 18.79 4.41
C THR A 426 -7.76 17.29 4.70
N CYS A 427 -6.61 16.66 4.47
CA CYS A 427 -6.42 15.26 4.81
C CYS A 427 -6.54 15.06 6.34
N ILE A 428 -7.30 14.06 6.76
CA ILE A 428 -7.50 13.79 8.20
C ILE A 428 -6.16 13.54 8.92
N TRP A 429 -5.19 12.99 8.21
CA TRP A 429 -3.88 12.64 8.74
C TRP A 429 -2.99 13.86 9.05
N VAL A 430 -3.27 15.01 8.41
CA VAL A 430 -2.66 16.30 8.82
C VAL A 430 -3.11 16.65 10.23
N GLY A 431 -4.41 16.56 10.50
CA GLY A 431 -4.95 16.83 11.84
C GLY A 431 -4.43 15.85 12.90
N VAL A 432 -4.29 14.57 12.55
CA VAL A 432 -3.67 13.56 13.45
C VAL A 432 -2.22 13.92 13.75
N TYR A 433 -1.43 14.24 12.71
CA TYR A 433 -0.03 14.65 12.89
C TYR A 433 0.12 15.89 13.76
N GLU A 434 -0.63 16.96 13.47
CA GLU A 434 -0.54 18.22 14.18
C GLU A 434 -0.92 18.09 15.66
N ARG A 435 -1.94 17.27 15.98
CA ARG A 435 -2.36 17.01 17.36
C ARG A 435 -1.33 16.19 18.12
N ALA A 436 -0.78 15.15 17.50
CA ALA A 436 0.29 14.33 18.11
C ALA A 436 1.57 15.15 18.32
N ALA A 437 1.93 16.02 17.37
CA ALA A 437 3.05 16.94 17.51
C ALA A 437 2.85 17.92 18.67
N ALA A 438 1.64 18.49 18.80
CA ALA A 438 1.28 19.39 19.90
C ALA A 438 1.29 18.70 21.28
N ALA A 439 1.08 17.39 21.31
CA ALA A 439 1.17 16.56 22.51
C ALA A 439 2.59 16.02 22.79
N SER A 440 3.55 16.20 21.86
CA SER A 440 4.86 15.54 21.87
C SER A 440 4.77 14.01 21.81
N GLU A 441 3.72 13.47 21.19
CA GLU A 441 3.37 12.05 21.12
C GLU A 441 3.54 11.46 19.71
N LEU A 442 4.42 12.05 18.87
CA LEU A 442 4.69 11.55 17.50
C LEU A 442 5.11 10.07 17.47
N GLY A 443 5.68 9.56 18.55
CA GLY A 443 6.03 8.14 18.70
C GLY A 443 4.82 7.21 18.63
N GLU A 444 3.67 7.63 19.15
CA GLU A 444 2.42 6.87 19.15
C GLU A 444 1.87 6.64 17.73
N LEU A 445 2.20 7.53 16.79
CA LEU A 445 1.82 7.39 15.39
C LEU A 445 2.46 6.17 14.70
N LYS A 446 3.46 5.53 15.33
CA LYS A 446 4.08 4.28 14.86
C LYS A 446 3.28 3.03 15.26
N THR A 447 2.34 3.15 16.19
CA THR A 447 1.51 2.03 16.63
C THR A 447 0.70 1.47 15.46
N TYR A 448 0.79 0.15 15.24
CA TYR A 448 -0.04 -0.54 14.26
C TYR A 448 -1.50 -0.53 14.68
N ILE A 449 -2.40 -0.21 13.76
CA ILE A 449 -3.85 -0.25 13.98
C ILE A 449 -4.43 -1.32 13.05
N PRO A 450 -5.02 -2.40 13.61
CA PRO A 450 -5.59 -3.48 12.82
C PRO A 450 -6.83 -3.04 12.04
N PRO A 451 -7.25 -3.79 11.00
CA PRO A 451 -8.49 -3.52 10.29
C PRO A 451 -9.70 -3.70 11.21
N PRO A 452 -10.83 -3.01 10.94
CA PRO A 452 -12.04 -3.21 11.71
C PRO A 452 -12.62 -4.60 11.43
N ASP A 453 -13.16 -5.24 12.46
CA ASP A 453 -14.06 -6.38 12.26
C ASP A 453 -15.39 -5.84 11.71
N ARG A 454 -15.70 -6.16 10.47
CA ARG A 454 -16.93 -5.71 9.78
C ARG A 454 -18.20 -6.28 10.39
N ALA A 455 -18.13 -7.42 11.06
CA ALA A 455 -19.27 -8.03 11.75
C ALA A 455 -19.81 -7.15 12.90
N LEU A 456 -18.97 -6.25 13.43
CA LEU A 456 -19.33 -5.32 14.50
C LEU A 456 -19.96 -4.01 14.00
N THR A 457 -20.08 -3.80 12.68
CA THR A 457 -20.69 -2.58 12.14
C THR A 457 -22.14 -2.43 12.62
N GLY A 458 -22.51 -1.25 13.12
CA GLY A 458 -23.84 -0.96 13.67
C GLY A 458 -24.03 -1.50 15.10
N THR A 459 -22.95 -1.88 15.78
CA THR A 459 -22.97 -2.26 17.20
C THR A 459 -22.24 -1.24 18.07
N SER A 460 -22.52 -1.21 19.37
CA SER A 460 -21.86 -0.30 20.31
C SER A 460 -20.38 -0.64 20.47
N SER A 461 -19.50 0.31 20.12
CA SER A 461 -18.07 0.12 20.33
C SER A 461 -17.67 0.11 21.80
N TRP A 462 -18.47 0.66 22.69
CA TRP A 462 -18.24 0.55 24.14
C TRP A 462 -18.46 -0.88 24.63
N ILE A 463 -19.56 -1.52 24.20
CA ILE A 463 -19.82 -2.94 24.51
C ILE A 463 -18.69 -3.80 23.96
N ASN A 464 -18.32 -3.61 22.68
CA ASN A 464 -17.30 -4.41 22.01
C ASN A 464 -15.93 -4.26 22.70
N TYR A 465 -15.56 -3.05 23.13
CA TYR A 465 -14.32 -2.78 23.85
C TYR A 465 -14.22 -3.56 25.17
N PHE A 466 -15.28 -3.53 25.99
CA PHE A 466 -15.26 -4.19 27.29
C PHE A 466 -15.47 -5.70 27.22
N LEU A 467 -16.01 -6.20 26.12
CA LEU A 467 -16.14 -7.65 25.86
C LEU A 467 -14.98 -8.19 25.01
N ASP A 468 -13.95 -7.37 24.75
CA ASP A 468 -12.76 -7.74 24.00
C ASP A 468 -13.08 -8.37 22.62
N ARG A 469 -14.05 -7.78 21.90
CA ARG A 469 -14.49 -8.24 20.57
C ARG A 469 -13.88 -7.44 19.43
N ASP A 470 -13.52 -6.19 19.68
CA ASP A 470 -13.03 -5.26 18.67
C ASP A 470 -11.56 -5.46 18.36
N ASN A 471 -11.20 -5.21 17.12
CA ASN A 471 -9.81 -5.12 16.68
C ASN A 471 -9.23 -3.75 17.04
N ARG A 472 -8.24 -3.73 17.93
CA ARG A 472 -7.52 -2.53 18.37
C ARG A 472 -6.05 -2.84 18.66
N PRO A 473 -5.16 -1.85 18.72
CA PRO A 473 -3.76 -2.06 19.10
C PRO A 473 -3.63 -2.83 20.42
N GLY A 474 -2.82 -3.90 20.40
CA GLY A 474 -2.65 -4.80 21.57
C GLY A 474 -3.81 -5.77 21.83
N HIS A 475 -4.82 -5.78 20.98
CA HIS A 475 -5.92 -6.74 20.99
C HIS A 475 -6.31 -7.04 19.54
N GLU A 476 -5.46 -7.81 18.87
CA GLU A 476 -5.58 -8.11 17.47
C GLU A 476 -6.13 -9.51 17.26
N HIS A 477 -7.25 -9.62 16.55
CA HIS A 477 -7.70 -10.89 16.01
C HIS A 477 -6.93 -11.18 14.73
N ALA A 478 -6.37 -12.39 14.60
CA ALA A 478 -5.61 -12.76 13.42
C ALA A 478 -6.44 -12.58 12.15
N LEU A 479 -5.91 -11.82 11.17
CA LEU A 479 -6.59 -11.53 9.91
C LEU A 479 -6.90 -12.79 9.10
N VAL A 480 -6.13 -13.84 9.32
CA VAL A 480 -6.14 -15.11 8.56
C VAL A 480 -7.00 -16.21 9.21
N THR A 481 -7.58 -16.01 10.38
CA THR A 481 -8.28 -17.09 11.13
C THR A 481 -9.68 -17.40 10.61
N ILE A 482 -10.30 -16.52 9.82
CA ILE A 482 -11.72 -16.66 9.44
C ILE A 482 -11.96 -17.76 8.38
N GLN A 483 -10.92 -18.33 7.73
CA GLN A 483 -11.12 -19.27 6.64
C GLN A 483 -10.66 -20.72 6.87
N ALA A 484 -9.88 -21.00 7.90
CA ALA A 484 -9.51 -22.39 8.20
C ALA A 484 -10.75 -23.25 8.57
N ALA A 485 -11.73 -22.67 9.22
CA ALA A 485 -13.01 -23.33 9.57
C ALA A 485 -13.89 -23.57 8.33
N ASN A 486 -13.92 -22.64 7.36
CA ASN A 486 -14.74 -22.77 6.14
C ASN A 486 -14.13 -23.67 5.06
N VAL A 487 -12.79 -23.86 5.05
CA VAL A 487 -12.13 -24.76 4.09
C VAL A 487 -12.25 -26.22 4.53
N GLN A 488 -12.17 -26.51 5.84
CA GLN A 488 -12.43 -27.85 6.34
C GLN A 488 -13.88 -28.28 6.08
N ASP A 489 -14.86 -27.41 6.34
CA ASP A 489 -16.29 -27.71 6.10
C ASP A 489 -16.61 -27.88 4.60
N LYS A 490 -15.97 -27.11 3.70
CA LYS A 490 -16.13 -27.29 2.25
C LYS A 490 -15.36 -28.49 1.69
N SER A 491 -14.23 -28.89 2.27
CA SER A 491 -13.50 -30.07 1.85
C SER A 491 -14.21 -31.35 2.31
N GLU A 492 -14.77 -31.38 3.49
CA GLU A 492 -15.60 -32.50 3.98
C GLU A 492 -16.90 -32.63 3.18
N THR A 493 -17.57 -31.52 2.85
CA THR A 493 -18.79 -31.54 2.00
C THR A 493 -18.49 -31.90 0.54
N ARG A 494 -17.28 -31.63 0.04
CA ARG A 494 -16.87 -32.00 -1.33
C ARG A 494 -16.44 -33.47 -1.39
N ASN A 495 -15.77 -33.99 -0.39
CA ASN A 495 -15.41 -35.39 -0.31
C ASN A 495 -16.64 -36.27 -0.11
N SER A 496 -17.60 -35.90 0.77
CA SER A 496 -18.85 -36.63 0.92
C SER A 496 -19.70 -36.66 -0.35
N LYS A 497 -19.68 -35.59 -1.17
CA LYS A 497 -20.35 -35.56 -2.50
C LYS A 497 -19.62 -36.33 -3.57
N LEU A 498 -18.32 -36.53 -3.46
CA LEU A 498 -17.55 -37.39 -4.37
C LEU A 498 -17.76 -38.86 -4.05
N GLU A 499 -17.73 -39.24 -2.77
CA GLU A 499 -18.01 -40.61 -2.32
C GLU A 499 -19.44 -41.07 -2.66
N THR A 500 -20.46 -40.21 -2.46
CA THR A 500 -21.84 -40.51 -2.89
C THR A 500 -21.99 -40.62 -4.41
N ARG A 501 -21.15 -39.94 -5.20
CA ARG A 501 -21.18 -40.03 -6.65
C ARG A 501 -20.48 -41.29 -7.17
N GLU A 502 -19.40 -41.73 -6.52
CA GLU A 502 -18.74 -43.01 -6.83
C GLU A 502 -19.58 -44.24 -6.44
N GLU A 503 -20.28 -44.19 -5.32
CA GLU A 503 -21.26 -45.24 -4.96
C GLU A 503 -22.43 -45.33 -5.94
N THR A 504 -22.93 -44.17 -6.42
CA THR A 504 -24.01 -44.13 -7.43
C THR A 504 -23.55 -44.69 -8.78
N VAL A 505 -22.31 -44.42 -9.17
CA VAL A 505 -21.74 -44.96 -10.43
C VAL A 505 -21.45 -46.46 -10.32
N ARG A 506 -20.97 -46.94 -9.17
CA ARG A 506 -20.76 -48.39 -8.93
C ARG A 506 -22.08 -49.18 -8.86
N GLY A 507 -23.12 -48.57 -8.30
CA GLY A 507 -24.48 -49.14 -8.31
C GLY A 507 -25.10 -49.25 -9.70
N ALA A 508 -24.83 -48.29 -10.60
CA ALA A 508 -25.33 -48.26 -11.95
C ALA A 508 -24.63 -49.31 -12.88
N THR A 509 -23.32 -49.54 -12.68
CA THR A 509 -22.56 -50.56 -13.45
C THR A 509 -22.91 -51.96 -13.00
N ALA A 510 -23.17 -52.22 -11.72
CA ALA A 510 -23.62 -53.54 -11.22
C ALA A 510 -25.06 -53.88 -11.68
N GLY A 511 -25.89 -52.88 -11.97
CA GLY A 511 -27.24 -53.07 -12.55
C GLY A 511 -27.24 -53.42 -14.04
N ALA A 512 -26.30 -52.89 -14.80
CA ALA A 512 -26.17 -53.15 -16.24
C ALA A 512 -25.67 -54.58 -16.57
N GLU A 513 -24.78 -55.13 -15.75
CA GLU A 513 -24.28 -56.52 -15.93
C GLU A 513 -25.32 -57.62 -15.58
N ARG A 514 -26.41 -57.29 -14.89
CA ARG A 514 -27.50 -58.24 -14.61
C ARG A 514 -28.59 -58.28 -15.70
N VAL A 515 -28.65 -57.33 -16.60
CA VAL A 515 -29.66 -57.31 -17.68
C VAL A 515 -29.14 -58.04 -18.94
N GLU A 516 -27.84 -58.22 -19.11
CA GLU A 516 -27.29 -58.98 -20.27
C GLU A 516 -27.18 -60.50 -20.02
N ARG A 517 -27.64 -61.01 -18.87
CA ARG A 517 -27.66 -62.46 -18.56
C ARG A 517 -29.05 -63.04 -18.33
N ARG A 518 -30.09 -62.46 -18.95
CA ARG A 518 -31.40 -63.07 -19.01
C ARG A 518 -31.93 -63.14 -20.43
#